data_3349a78238622d60f91254b8cb2eb071
#
_entry.id   3349a78238622d60f91254b8cb2eb071
#
_cell.length_a   1.000
_cell.length_b   1.000
_cell.length_c   1.000
_cell.angle_alpha   90.00
_cell.angle_beta   90.00
_cell.angle_gamma   90.00
#
_symmetry.space_group_name_H-M   'P 1'
#
loop_
_entity.id
_entity.type
_entity.pdbx_description
1 polymer ?
#
loop_
_entity_poly.entity_id
_entity_poly.type
_entity_poly.pdbx_seq_one_letter_code
_entity_poly.pdbx_strand_id
1 'polypeptide(L)'
;MQGFDRVIIEPSGIFDVDEFFDILHDEPLDKWYRMGNVIAIVDAKQEQQLSPQSAYLLASETANAGMVVLSRSQLATPAEMDSTVNYLNHALEQNGCARRFGADVLRKNWEDLTPQDLAAVAACGSKQASYEKMHFDQHDVFSSLYFIDRHLPLPRLKEVVNELFADASCGRIMRIKGFTSDGNGWLELNASRDAMTLKPIAKAQEVIIVIGEELKEQAIKKYFLKQDNL
;
A
#
# COMPACT_ATOMS: atom_id res chain seq x y z
N MET A 1 -5.09 -35.51 -9.02
CA MET A 1 -5.01 -34.04 -8.82
C MET A 1 -3.56 -33.68 -8.70
N GLN A 2 -3.05 -32.73 -9.48
CA GLN A 2 -1.73 -32.14 -9.21
C GLN A 2 -1.92 -31.18 -8.03
N GLY A 3 -1.34 -31.53 -6.87
CA GLY A 3 -1.33 -30.61 -5.73
C GLY A 3 -0.27 -29.54 -5.92
N PHE A 4 -0.51 -28.36 -5.38
CA PHE A 4 0.51 -27.31 -5.29
C PHE A 4 1.23 -27.44 -3.95
N ASP A 5 2.56 -27.35 -3.97
CA ASP A 5 3.37 -27.41 -2.74
C ASP A 5 3.26 -26.08 -1.96
N ARG A 6 2.96 -24.98 -2.66
CA ARG A 6 2.84 -23.63 -2.07
C ARG A 6 1.91 -22.76 -2.89
N VAL A 7 1.10 -21.96 -2.20
CA VAL A 7 0.30 -20.89 -2.75
C VAL A 7 0.83 -19.57 -2.19
N ILE A 8 1.09 -18.60 -3.05
CA ILE A 8 1.51 -17.25 -2.68
C ILE A 8 0.33 -16.31 -2.95
N ILE A 9 -0.04 -15.52 -1.96
CA ILE A 9 -1.15 -14.59 -2.01
C ILE A 9 -0.61 -13.19 -1.78
N GLU A 10 -0.85 -12.29 -2.73
CA GLU A 10 -0.61 -10.86 -2.59
C GLU A 10 -1.98 -10.17 -2.57
N PRO A 11 -2.46 -9.76 -1.38
CA PRO A 11 -3.72 -9.04 -1.28
C PRO A 11 -3.59 -7.59 -1.77
N SER A 12 -4.70 -6.89 -1.91
CA SER A 12 -4.68 -5.44 -2.16
C SER A 12 -4.16 -4.70 -0.93
N GLY A 13 -3.67 -3.46 -1.13
CA GLY A 13 -3.14 -2.65 -0.02
C GLY A 13 -4.20 -2.11 0.97
N ILE A 14 -5.47 -2.50 0.79
CA ILE A 14 -6.57 -2.31 1.74
C ILE A 14 -7.20 -3.69 1.88
N PHE A 15 -6.85 -4.40 2.94
CA PHE A 15 -7.14 -5.80 3.07
C PHE A 15 -7.48 -6.14 4.53
N ASP A 16 -8.58 -6.85 4.75
CA ASP A 16 -8.91 -7.36 6.07
C ASP A 16 -8.11 -8.64 6.35
N VAL A 17 -7.07 -8.47 7.13
CA VAL A 17 -6.16 -9.56 7.51
C VAL A 17 -6.87 -10.58 8.39
N ASP A 18 -7.75 -10.12 9.27
CA ASP A 18 -8.47 -10.98 10.20
C ASP A 18 -9.49 -11.85 9.45
N GLU A 19 -10.28 -11.24 8.55
CA GLU A 19 -11.23 -11.98 7.72
C GLU A 19 -10.53 -13.04 6.86
N PHE A 20 -9.38 -12.71 6.31
CA PHE A 20 -8.60 -13.66 5.52
C PHE A 20 -8.08 -14.83 6.36
N PHE A 21 -7.59 -14.58 7.56
CA PHE A 21 -7.14 -15.66 8.44
C PHE A 21 -8.31 -16.53 8.90
N ASP A 22 -9.46 -15.93 9.20
CA ASP A 22 -10.67 -16.66 9.55
C ASP A 22 -11.09 -17.58 8.40
N ILE A 23 -11.12 -17.08 7.16
CA ILE A 23 -11.41 -17.89 5.96
C ILE A 23 -10.45 -19.07 5.79
N LEU A 24 -9.16 -18.88 6.06
CA LEU A 24 -8.17 -19.98 5.96
C LEU A 24 -8.36 -21.06 7.02
N HIS A 25 -8.99 -20.72 8.15
CA HIS A 25 -9.31 -21.68 9.21
C HIS A 25 -10.69 -22.33 9.06
N ASP A 26 -11.50 -21.87 8.08
CA ASP A 26 -12.81 -22.46 7.79
C ASP A 26 -12.72 -23.68 6.87
N GLU A 27 -13.71 -24.59 7.02
CA GLU A 27 -13.87 -25.73 6.11
C GLU A 27 -14.25 -25.25 4.69
N PRO A 28 -13.66 -25.81 3.62
CA PRO A 28 -12.73 -26.96 3.60
C PRO A 28 -11.25 -26.57 3.58
N LEU A 29 -10.89 -25.26 3.70
CA LEU A 29 -9.53 -24.77 3.49
C LEU A 29 -8.58 -25.24 4.58
N ASP A 30 -9.02 -25.33 5.82
CA ASP A 30 -8.28 -25.83 6.98
C ASP A 30 -7.70 -27.24 6.78
N LYS A 31 -8.36 -28.06 5.94
CA LYS A 31 -7.94 -29.44 5.62
C LYS A 31 -6.82 -29.50 4.59
N TRP A 32 -6.70 -28.47 3.75
CA TRP A 32 -5.80 -28.48 2.59
C TRP A 32 -4.65 -27.49 2.70
N TYR A 33 -4.79 -26.44 3.50
CA TYR A 33 -3.81 -25.37 3.62
C TYR A 33 -3.32 -25.22 5.05
N ARG A 34 -2.08 -24.79 5.16
CA ARG A 34 -1.46 -24.38 6.43
C ARG A 34 -0.86 -23.02 6.24
N MET A 35 -1.05 -22.16 7.22
CA MET A 35 -0.38 -20.87 7.27
C MET A 35 1.13 -21.08 7.21
N GLY A 36 1.76 -20.46 6.23
CA GLY A 36 3.21 -20.46 6.05
C GLY A 36 3.81 -19.13 6.54
N ASN A 37 4.50 -18.45 5.62
CA ASN A 37 5.11 -17.17 5.92
C ASN A 37 4.09 -16.05 5.75
N VAL A 38 4.05 -15.14 6.70
CA VAL A 38 3.38 -13.85 6.59
C VAL A 38 4.45 -12.77 6.52
N ILE A 39 4.50 -12.07 5.40
CA ILE A 39 5.50 -11.03 5.14
C ILE A 39 4.74 -9.73 4.97
N ALA A 40 5.00 -8.76 5.82
CA ALA A 40 4.47 -7.41 5.66
C ALA A 40 5.49 -6.55 4.90
N ILE A 41 5.02 -5.85 3.86
CA ILE A 41 5.87 -4.93 3.08
C ILE A 41 5.45 -3.51 3.43
N VAL A 42 6.37 -2.77 4.06
CA VAL A 42 6.14 -1.41 4.54
C VAL A 42 7.08 -0.46 3.82
N ASP A 43 6.60 0.72 3.45
CA ASP A 43 7.45 1.75 2.87
C ASP A 43 8.51 2.21 3.87
N ALA A 44 9.78 2.23 3.48
CA ALA A 44 10.87 2.69 4.35
C ALA A 44 10.72 4.15 4.80
N LYS A 45 9.94 4.94 4.06
CA LYS A 45 9.57 6.34 4.36
C LYS A 45 8.09 6.45 4.72
N GLN A 46 7.57 5.49 5.49
CA GLN A 46 6.17 5.48 5.91
C GLN A 46 5.80 6.80 6.60
N GLU A 47 4.70 7.38 6.17
CA GLU A 47 4.15 8.57 6.81
C GLU A 47 3.77 8.29 8.26
N GLN A 48 4.19 9.17 9.18
CA GLN A 48 4.04 8.98 10.63
C GLN A 48 2.82 9.70 11.22
N GLN A 49 2.03 10.38 10.39
CA GLN A 49 0.81 11.07 10.82
C GLN A 49 -0.41 10.43 10.16
N LEU A 50 -0.57 9.12 10.35
CA LEU A 50 -1.74 8.40 9.88
C LEU A 50 -2.97 8.73 10.74
N SER A 51 -4.16 8.61 10.15
CA SER A 51 -5.40 8.58 10.91
C SER A 51 -5.39 7.39 11.89
N PRO A 52 -6.18 7.41 12.97
CA PRO A 52 -6.30 6.26 13.87
C PRO A 52 -6.67 4.96 13.14
N GLN A 53 -7.52 5.05 12.14
CA GLN A 53 -7.94 3.92 11.31
C GLN A 53 -6.78 3.38 10.45
N SER A 54 -6.01 4.28 9.80
CA SER A 54 -4.83 3.86 9.04
C SER A 54 -3.72 3.29 9.91
N ALA A 55 -3.54 3.83 11.12
CA ALA A 55 -2.62 3.27 12.10
C ALA A 55 -3.07 1.87 12.56
N TYR A 56 -4.39 1.67 12.75
CA TYR A 56 -4.95 0.36 13.03
C TYR A 56 -4.70 -0.62 11.88
N LEU A 57 -4.97 -0.25 10.63
CA LEU A 57 -4.71 -1.12 9.48
C LEU A 57 -3.24 -1.50 9.40
N LEU A 58 -2.34 -0.54 9.56
CA LEU A 58 -0.90 -0.80 9.59
C LEU A 58 -0.52 -1.78 10.70
N ALA A 59 -1.13 -1.64 11.89
CA ALA A 59 -0.92 -2.55 13.00
C ALA A 59 -1.47 -3.95 12.68
N SER A 60 -2.69 -4.08 12.18
CA SER A 60 -3.32 -5.37 11.86
C SER A 60 -2.57 -6.12 10.76
N GLU A 61 -2.15 -5.43 9.69
CA GLU A 61 -1.39 -5.99 8.58
C GLU A 61 0.00 -6.49 9.01
N THR A 62 0.58 -5.88 10.03
CA THR A 62 1.94 -6.23 10.48
C THR A 62 1.97 -7.14 11.70
N ALA A 63 0.93 -7.15 12.53
CA ALA A 63 0.92 -7.87 13.80
C ALA A 63 1.29 -9.36 13.68
N ASN A 64 0.76 -10.03 12.67
CA ASN A 64 0.97 -11.48 12.47
C ASN A 64 2.15 -11.79 11.53
N ALA A 65 2.84 -10.78 11.00
CA ALA A 65 3.96 -11.02 10.08
C ALA A 65 5.14 -11.70 10.77
N GLY A 66 5.72 -12.72 10.17
CA GLY A 66 6.97 -13.32 10.59
C GLY A 66 8.15 -12.38 10.37
N MET A 67 8.05 -11.54 9.33
CA MET A 67 9.06 -10.53 8.97
C MET A 67 8.39 -9.31 8.34
N VAL A 68 8.92 -8.13 8.64
CA VAL A 68 8.64 -6.90 7.91
C VAL A 68 9.77 -6.63 6.93
N VAL A 69 9.44 -6.32 5.69
CA VAL A 69 10.39 -5.89 4.66
C VAL A 69 10.17 -4.42 4.38
N LEU A 70 11.17 -3.58 4.61
CA LEU A 70 11.11 -2.18 4.26
C LEU A 70 11.36 -2.01 2.76
N SER A 71 10.30 -1.70 2.03
CA SER A 71 10.38 -1.40 0.60
C SER A 71 10.96 0.00 0.37
N ARG A 72 11.51 0.24 -0.81
CA ARG A 72 12.12 1.54 -1.17
C ARG A 72 13.24 2.00 -0.22
N SER A 73 13.89 1.07 0.47
CA SER A 73 14.97 1.34 1.43
C SER A 73 16.15 2.10 0.80
N GLN A 74 16.37 1.96 -0.53
CA GLN A 74 17.36 2.75 -1.27
C GLN A 74 17.05 4.26 -1.32
N LEU A 75 15.82 4.67 -1.01
CA LEU A 75 15.38 6.08 -0.98
C LEU A 75 15.34 6.65 0.44
N ALA A 76 15.59 5.82 1.45
CA ALA A 76 15.51 6.19 2.84
C ALA A 76 16.87 6.17 3.51
N THR A 77 17.08 7.12 4.41
CA THR A 77 18.23 7.12 5.32
C THR A 77 18.03 6.10 6.44
N PRO A 78 19.11 5.64 7.10
CA PRO A 78 18.98 4.79 8.29
C PRO A 78 18.07 5.37 9.38
N ALA A 79 18.13 6.69 9.60
CA ALA A 79 17.28 7.38 10.57
C ALA A 79 15.79 7.36 10.18
N GLU A 80 15.45 7.51 8.91
CA GLU A 80 14.08 7.39 8.42
C GLU A 80 13.55 5.96 8.57
N MET A 81 14.37 4.96 8.28
CA MET A 81 14.02 3.55 8.51
C MET A 81 13.79 3.24 9.99
N ASP A 82 14.65 3.78 10.89
CA ASP A 82 14.45 3.65 12.33
C ASP A 82 13.16 4.33 12.78
N SER A 83 12.87 5.51 12.25
CA SER A 83 11.64 6.24 12.51
C SER A 83 10.40 5.44 12.07
N THR A 84 10.45 4.80 10.89
CA THR A 84 9.38 3.92 10.40
C THR A 84 9.16 2.73 11.32
N VAL A 85 10.23 2.05 11.76
CA VAL A 85 10.09 0.91 12.68
C VAL A 85 9.56 1.34 14.06
N ASN A 86 10.00 2.49 14.58
CA ASN A 86 9.45 3.05 15.81
C ASN A 86 7.96 3.38 15.66
N TYR A 87 7.56 3.91 14.53
CA TYR A 87 6.16 4.21 14.23
C TYR A 87 5.31 2.93 14.15
N LEU A 88 5.80 1.87 13.49
CA LEU A 88 5.16 0.54 13.50
C LEU A 88 4.94 0.03 14.93
N ASN A 89 5.97 0.10 15.76
CA ASN A 89 5.90 -0.34 17.15
C ASN A 89 4.90 0.48 17.97
N HIS A 90 4.83 1.79 17.71
CA HIS A 90 3.85 2.67 18.34
C HIS A 90 2.41 2.35 17.89
N ALA A 91 2.19 2.14 16.58
CA ALA A 91 0.89 1.75 16.05
C ALA A 91 0.40 0.42 16.68
N LEU A 92 1.28 -0.57 16.82
CA LEU A 92 0.97 -1.82 17.50
C LEU A 92 0.57 -1.59 18.96
N GLU A 93 1.33 -0.76 19.68
CA GLU A 93 1.06 -0.44 21.08
C GLU A 93 -0.27 0.27 21.27
N GLN A 94 -0.58 1.25 20.42
CA GLN A 94 -1.85 1.98 20.46
C GLN A 94 -3.06 1.07 20.24
N ASN A 95 -2.87 -0.05 19.55
CA ASN A 95 -3.91 -1.05 19.30
C ASN A 95 -3.82 -2.26 20.26
N GLY A 96 -3.20 -2.10 21.41
CA GLY A 96 -3.13 -3.14 22.44
C GLY A 96 -2.25 -4.34 22.10
N CYS A 97 -1.44 -4.26 21.05
CA CYS A 97 -0.55 -5.34 20.64
C CYS A 97 0.78 -5.28 21.39
N ALA A 98 1.12 -6.38 22.05
CA ALA A 98 2.39 -6.50 22.78
C ALA A 98 3.62 -6.73 21.89
N ARG A 99 3.40 -7.00 20.59
CA ARG A 99 4.48 -7.26 19.65
C ARG A 99 5.35 -6.03 19.42
N ARG A 100 6.66 -6.27 19.23
CA ARG A 100 7.63 -5.23 18.86
C ARG A 100 8.53 -5.78 17.75
N PHE A 101 8.75 -4.96 16.74
CA PHE A 101 9.70 -5.22 15.66
C PHE A 101 11.11 -4.75 16.02
N GLY A 102 12.09 -5.53 15.59
CA GLY A 102 13.52 -5.25 15.80
C GLY A 102 14.35 -6.04 14.79
N ALA A 103 14.82 -7.23 15.18
CA ALA A 103 15.63 -8.10 14.32
C ALA A 103 14.85 -8.76 13.18
N ASP A 104 13.53 -8.79 13.26
CA ASP A 104 12.61 -9.31 12.24
C ASP A 104 12.18 -8.24 11.21
N VAL A 105 13.00 -7.21 11.03
CA VAL A 105 12.84 -6.17 9.99
C VAL A 105 14.00 -6.23 9.00
N LEU A 106 13.70 -6.52 7.75
CA LEU A 106 14.65 -6.47 6.64
C LEU A 106 14.72 -5.03 6.09
N ARG A 107 15.89 -4.40 6.23
CA ARG A 107 16.14 -2.98 5.92
C ARG A 107 17.05 -2.77 4.70
N LYS A 108 17.38 -3.83 3.99
CA LYS A 108 18.29 -3.78 2.84
C LYS A 108 17.58 -3.34 1.58
N ASN A 109 18.30 -2.63 0.72
CA ASN A 109 17.89 -2.45 -0.66
C ASN A 109 17.75 -3.83 -1.33
N TRP A 110 16.74 -3.98 -2.18
CA TRP A 110 16.47 -5.24 -2.88
C TRP A 110 17.65 -5.73 -3.75
N GLU A 111 18.48 -4.80 -4.30
CA GLU A 111 19.68 -5.11 -5.06
C GLU A 111 20.82 -5.69 -4.20
N ASP A 112 20.79 -5.42 -2.90
CA ASP A 112 21.81 -5.85 -1.94
C ASP A 112 21.39 -7.12 -1.18
N LEU A 113 20.24 -7.72 -1.54
CA LEU A 113 19.76 -8.94 -0.89
C LEU A 113 20.66 -10.12 -1.23
N THR A 114 21.11 -10.78 -0.18
CA THR A 114 21.91 -12.01 -0.30
C THR A 114 21.01 -13.25 -0.33
N PRO A 115 21.51 -14.41 -0.78
CA PRO A 115 20.79 -15.68 -0.66
C PRO A 115 20.35 -15.99 0.77
N GLN A 116 21.13 -15.58 1.77
CA GLN A 116 20.80 -15.74 3.18
C GLN A 116 19.62 -14.87 3.60
N ASP A 117 19.53 -13.62 3.12
CA ASP A 117 18.39 -12.74 3.38
C ASP A 117 17.11 -13.34 2.77
N LEU A 118 17.18 -13.82 1.53
CA LEU A 118 16.05 -14.46 0.87
C LEU A 118 15.63 -15.76 1.58
N ALA A 119 16.58 -16.55 2.07
CA ALA A 119 16.30 -17.74 2.86
C ALA A 119 15.60 -17.37 4.20
N ALA A 120 16.03 -16.29 4.85
CA ALA A 120 15.41 -15.79 6.08
C ALA A 120 13.96 -15.34 5.82
N VAL A 121 13.71 -14.60 4.75
CA VAL A 121 12.34 -14.22 4.33
C VAL A 121 11.49 -15.46 4.03
N ALA A 122 12.04 -16.44 3.30
CA ALA A 122 11.35 -17.67 2.94
C ALA A 122 11.07 -18.60 4.12
N ALA A 123 11.68 -18.36 5.27
CA ALA A 123 11.55 -19.17 6.49
C ALA A 123 11.05 -18.35 7.70
N CYS A 124 10.54 -17.13 7.49
CA CYS A 124 10.16 -16.25 8.60
C CYS A 124 8.95 -16.74 9.40
N GLY A 125 8.11 -17.59 8.80
CA GLY A 125 6.89 -18.10 9.42
C GLY A 125 5.83 -17.02 9.59
N SER A 126 4.94 -17.24 10.53
CA SER A 126 3.94 -16.28 10.99
C SER A 126 3.98 -16.18 12.52
N LYS A 127 3.45 -15.10 13.07
CA LYS A 127 3.29 -14.91 14.52
C LYS A 127 1.81 -14.90 14.87
N GLN A 128 1.49 -15.38 16.05
CA GLN A 128 0.17 -15.15 16.63
C GLN A 128 0.26 -13.92 17.52
N ALA A 129 -0.37 -12.85 17.08
CA ALA A 129 -0.46 -11.62 17.82
C ALA A 129 -1.93 -11.34 18.19
N SER A 130 -2.14 -10.80 19.38
CA SER A 130 -3.43 -10.31 19.82
C SER A 130 -3.41 -8.80 19.84
N TYR A 131 -4.46 -8.17 19.35
CA TYR A 131 -4.68 -6.72 19.37
C TYR A 131 -6.17 -6.40 19.45
N GLU A 132 -6.50 -5.17 19.81
CA GLU A 132 -7.89 -4.73 19.88
C GLU A 132 -8.45 -4.52 18.49
N LYS A 133 -9.51 -5.28 18.14
CA LYS A 133 -10.16 -5.14 16.83
C LYS A 133 -10.98 -3.86 16.78
N MET A 134 -10.69 -3.03 15.77
CA MET A 134 -11.48 -1.85 15.49
C MET A 134 -12.50 -2.19 14.40
N HIS A 135 -13.78 -2.04 14.69
CA HIS A 135 -14.86 -2.24 13.73
C HIS A 135 -15.15 -0.95 12.97
N PHE A 136 -14.73 -0.88 11.73
CA PHE A 136 -15.12 0.17 10.79
C PHE A 136 -15.22 -0.43 9.39
N ASP A 137 -16.02 0.19 8.53
CA ASP A 137 -16.01 -0.18 7.12
C ASP A 137 -14.70 0.34 6.49
N GLN A 138 -13.88 -0.57 6.00
CA GLN A 138 -12.59 -0.21 5.38
C GLN A 138 -12.79 0.69 4.15
N HIS A 139 -13.94 0.59 3.48
CA HIS A 139 -14.32 1.48 2.38
C HIS A 139 -14.56 2.93 2.83
N ASP A 140 -14.90 3.15 4.10
CA ASP A 140 -15.08 4.48 4.68
C ASP A 140 -13.74 5.18 4.99
N VAL A 141 -12.68 4.40 5.22
CA VAL A 141 -11.34 4.93 5.52
C VAL A 141 -10.59 5.27 4.27
N PHE A 142 -10.49 4.30 3.36
CA PHE A 142 -9.82 4.48 2.08
C PHE A 142 -10.84 4.44 0.96
N SER A 143 -10.85 5.46 0.15
CA SER A 143 -11.66 5.51 -1.06
C SER A 143 -10.79 5.60 -2.30
N SER A 144 -11.35 5.10 -3.40
CA SER A 144 -10.77 5.21 -4.72
C SER A 144 -11.76 5.91 -5.63
N LEU A 145 -11.37 7.04 -6.18
CA LEU A 145 -12.17 7.78 -7.17
C LEU A 145 -11.61 7.53 -8.56
N TYR A 146 -12.49 7.18 -9.49
CA TYR A 146 -12.14 6.81 -10.85
C TYR A 146 -12.56 7.93 -11.81
N PHE A 147 -11.62 8.43 -12.60
CA PHE A 147 -11.82 9.43 -13.64
C PHE A 147 -11.50 8.79 -14.99
N ILE A 148 -12.55 8.37 -15.69
CA ILE A 148 -12.46 7.65 -16.97
C ILE A 148 -12.56 8.66 -18.11
N ASP A 149 -11.81 8.41 -19.21
CA ASP A 149 -11.82 9.19 -20.45
C ASP A 149 -11.56 10.70 -20.22
N ARG A 150 -10.59 11.01 -19.36
CA ARG A 150 -10.16 12.40 -19.08
C ARG A 150 -8.86 12.69 -19.81
N HIS A 151 -8.97 13.02 -21.10
CA HIS A 151 -7.83 13.36 -21.95
C HIS A 151 -7.14 14.64 -21.47
N LEU A 152 -6.13 14.47 -20.60
CA LEU A 152 -5.26 15.56 -20.20
C LEU A 152 -3.94 15.47 -20.98
N PRO A 153 -3.50 16.55 -21.64
CA PRO A 153 -2.14 16.61 -22.17
C PRO A 153 -1.13 16.27 -21.06
N LEU A 154 -0.10 15.50 -21.40
CA LEU A 154 0.85 14.97 -20.42
C LEU A 154 1.47 16.04 -19.48
N PRO A 155 1.85 17.25 -19.96
CA PRO A 155 2.31 18.31 -19.07
C PRO A 155 1.23 18.70 -18.05
N ARG A 156 -0.01 18.87 -18.50
CA ARG A 156 -1.13 19.24 -17.62
C ARG A 156 -1.47 18.14 -16.62
N LEU A 157 -1.44 16.89 -17.04
CA LEU A 157 -1.63 15.74 -16.12
C LEU A 157 -0.62 15.78 -14.96
N LYS A 158 0.67 16.04 -15.26
CA LYS A 158 1.71 16.16 -14.23
C LYS A 158 1.43 17.32 -13.25
N GLU A 159 1.00 18.47 -13.77
CA GLU A 159 0.61 19.62 -12.94
C GLU A 159 -0.58 19.27 -12.04
N VAL A 160 -1.65 18.70 -12.61
CA VAL A 160 -2.85 18.29 -11.87
C VAL A 160 -2.51 17.31 -10.75
N VAL A 161 -1.65 16.33 -11.01
CA VAL A 161 -1.21 15.37 -10.00
C VAL A 161 -0.49 16.08 -8.85
N ASN A 162 0.42 17.02 -9.13
CA ASN A 162 1.11 17.78 -8.10
C ASN A 162 0.17 18.72 -7.33
N GLU A 163 -0.74 19.40 -8.04
CA GLU A 163 -1.76 20.28 -7.44
C GLU A 163 -2.67 19.48 -6.48
N LEU A 164 -3.11 18.29 -6.89
CA LEU A 164 -3.95 17.41 -6.08
C LEU A 164 -3.27 16.98 -4.77
N PHE A 165 -1.98 16.61 -4.80
CA PHE A 165 -1.24 16.29 -3.59
C PHE A 165 -1.02 17.49 -2.66
N ALA A 166 -1.03 18.71 -3.21
CA ALA A 166 -0.83 19.95 -2.45
C ALA A 166 -2.13 20.51 -1.86
N ASP A 167 -3.29 20.17 -2.43
CA ASP A 167 -4.59 20.73 -2.05
C ASP A 167 -5.28 19.92 -0.95
N ALA A 168 -5.14 20.35 0.29
CA ALA A 168 -5.80 19.73 1.44
C ALA A 168 -7.35 19.72 1.35
N SER A 169 -7.97 20.56 0.49
CA SER A 169 -9.42 20.56 0.30
C SER A 169 -9.92 19.31 -0.45
N CYS A 170 -9.01 18.58 -1.10
CA CYS A 170 -9.29 17.33 -1.81
C CYS A 170 -9.37 16.08 -0.88
N GLY A 171 -9.09 16.24 0.40
CA GLY A 171 -8.89 15.16 1.33
C GLY A 171 -7.41 14.74 1.38
N ARG A 172 -7.12 13.62 2.01
CA ARG A 172 -5.76 13.11 2.14
C ARG A 172 -5.44 12.14 1.00
N ILE A 173 -4.92 12.67 -0.10
CA ILE A 173 -4.52 11.84 -1.23
C ILE A 173 -3.20 11.14 -0.91
N MET A 174 -3.19 9.81 -1.00
CA MET A 174 -2.03 8.97 -0.73
C MET A 174 -1.35 8.49 -2.02
N ARG A 175 -2.16 8.19 -3.05
CA ARG A 175 -1.65 7.66 -4.32
C ARG A 175 -2.55 8.10 -5.48
N ILE A 176 -1.93 8.40 -6.60
CA ILE A 176 -2.62 8.57 -7.88
C ILE A 176 -1.99 7.61 -8.87
N LYS A 177 -2.79 6.77 -9.48
CA LYS A 177 -2.36 5.82 -10.51
C LYS A 177 -3.31 5.85 -11.70
N GLY A 178 -2.89 5.32 -12.82
CA GLY A 178 -3.77 5.24 -13.97
C GLY A 178 -3.03 5.02 -15.27
N PHE A 179 -3.77 5.18 -16.36
CA PHE A 179 -3.26 5.03 -17.69
C PHE A 179 -3.73 6.21 -18.54
N THR A 180 -2.82 6.74 -19.33
CA THR A 180 -3.07 7.85 -20.25
C THR A 180 -2.35 7.63 -21.56
N SER A 181 -2.71 8.39 -22.60
CA SER A 181 -2.03 8.40 -23.88
C SER A 181 -1.38 9.75 -24.12
N ASP A 182 -0.17 9.75 -24.65
CA ASP A 182 0.54 10.96 -25.10
C ASP A 182 0.43 11.20 -26.61
N GLY A 183 -0.42 10.42 -27.29
CA GLY A 183 -0.57 10.44 -28.75
C GLY A 183 0.41 9.53 -29.49
N ASN A 184 1.52 9.12 -28.86
CA ASN A 184 2.52 8.19 -29.42
C ASN A 184 2.39 6.78 -28.84
N GLY A 185 1.69 6.64 -27.73
CA GLY A 185 1.50 5.37 -27.04
C GLY A 185 0.78 5.51 -25.71
N TRP A 186 0.73 4.39 -24.99
CA TRP A 186 0.14 4.34 -23.67
C TRP A 186 1.20 4.46 -22.58
N LEU A 187 0.86 5.17 -21.53
CA LEU A 187 1.70 5.37 -20.35
C LEU A 187 0.94 4.96 -19.10
N GLU A 188 1.63 4.23 -18.21
CA GLU A 188 1.19 3.97 -16.86
C GLU A 188 1.69 5.09 -15.94
N LEU A 189 0.76 5.80 -15.31
CA LEU A 189 1.02 6.77 -14.26
C LEU A 189 1.01 6.07 -12.90
N ASN A 190 2.03 6.35 -12.09
CA ASN A 190 2.04 5.98 -10.69
C ASN A 190 2.71 7.10 -9.89
N ALA A 191 1.94 7.74 -9.00
CA ALA A 191 2.39 8.89 -8.24
C ALA A 191 2.04 8.76 -6.76
N SER A 192 2.97 9.18 -5.93
CA SER A 192 2.83 9.45 -4.50
C SER A 192 3.28 10.89 -4.24
N ARG A 193 3.16 11.36 -2.99
CA ARG A 193 3.60 12.73 -2.62
C ARG A 193 5.07 13.01 -2.98
N ASP A 194 5.93 11.99 -2.89
CA ASP A 194 7.38 12.14 -3.06
C ASP A 194 7.91 11.72 -4.44
N ALA A 195 7.09 11.04 -5.23
CA ALA A 195 7.55 10.47 -6.50
C ALA A 195 6.42 10.35 -7.52
N MET A 196 6.74 10.62 -8.78
CA MET A 196 5.87 10.39 -9.92
C MET A 196 6.64 9.64 -11.00
N THR A 197 6.05 8.57 -11.51
CA THR A 197 6.60 7.78 -12.61
C THR A 197 5.60 7.67 -13.75
N LEU A 198 6.11 7.68 -14.97
CA LEU A 198 5.36 7.42 -16.21
C LEU A 198 6.15 6.37 -16.99
N LYS A 199 5.57 5.22 -17.22
CA LYS A 199 6.21 4.10 -17.91
C LYS A 199 5.42 3.72 -19.16
N PRO A 200 6.07 3.53 -20.31
CA PRO A 200 5.41 3.01 -21.50
C PRO A 200 4.82 1.62 -21.25
N ILE A 201 3.61 1.41 -21.79
CA ILE A 201 2.93 0.11 -21.78
C ILE A 201 2.32 -0.18 -23.16
N ALA A 202 2.03 -1.44 -23.44
CA ALA A 202 1.60 -1.85 -24.77
C ALA A 202 0.18 -1.37 -25.11
N LYS A 203 -0.75 -1.44 -24.17
CA LYS A 203 -2.16 -1.04 -24.35
C LYS A 203 -2.84 -0.84 -22.98
N ALA A 204 -3.73 0.17 -22.90
CA ALA A 204 -4.57 0.39 -21.74
C ALA A 204 -5.91 1.03 -22.13
N GLN A 205 -6.77 1.22 -21.14
CA GLN A 205 -7.91 2.12 -21.17
C GLN A 205 -7.57 3.36 -20.35
N GLU A 206 -7.95 4.54 -20.84
CA GLU A 206 -7.69 5.77 -20.11
C GLU A 206 -8.49 5.84 -18.81
N VAL A 207 -7.77 5.90 -17.70
CA VAL A 207 -8.33 6.05 -16.37
C VAL A 207 -7.31 6.66 -15.43
N ILE A 208 -7.74 7.59 -14.62
CA ILE A 208 -6.97 8.10 -13.48
C ILE A 208 -7.69 7.70 -12.20
N ILE A 209 -6.98 7.11 -11.26
CA ILE A 209 -7.50 6.60 -10.00
C ILE A 209 -6.81 7.38 -8.88
N VAL A 210 -7.60 8.11 -8.10
CA VAL A 210 -7.14 8.84 -6.91
C VAL A 210 -7.51 8.02 -5.68
N ILE A 211 -6.53 7.69 -4.86
CA ILE A 211 -6.66 6.82 -3.69
C ILE A 211 -6.24 7.62 -2.45
N GLY A 212 -7.04 7.57 -1.40
CA GLY A 212 -6.75 8.28 -0.15
C GLY A 212 -7.86 8.21 0.87
N GLU A 213 -7.67 8.98 1.94
CA GLU A 213 -8.61 9.10 3.06
C GLU A 213 -9.46 10.35 2.89
N GLU A 214 -10.73 10.26 3.28
CA GLU A 214 -11.68 11.38 3.27
C GLU A 214 -11.72 12.17 1.94
N LEU A 215 -11.58 11.47 0.81
CA LEU A 215 -11.53 12.11 -0.50
C LEU A 215 -12.78 12.94 -0.78
N LYS A 216 -12.59 14.17 -1.21
CA LYS A 216 -13.66 15.09 -1.57
C LYS A 216 -13.85 15.10 -3.09
N GLU A 217 -14.68 14.19 -3.58
CA GLU A 217 -14.88 13.95 -5.02
C GLU A 217 -15.14 15.23 -5.81
N GLN A 218 -15.99 16.14 -5.30
CA GLN A 218 -16.33 17.39 -5.98
C GLN A 218 -15.14 18.37 -6.08
N ALA A 219 -14.25 18.36 -5.10
CA ALA A 219 -13.03 19.16 -5.13
C ALA A 219 -12.04 18.59 -6.17
N ILE A 220 -11.84 17.27 -6.14
CA ILE A 220 -10.94 16.57 -7.06
C ILE A 220 -11.44 16.68 -8.50
N LYS A 221 -12.73 16.50 -8.76
CA LYS A 221 -13.34 16.65 -10.10
C LYS A 221 -13.00 17.98 -10.79
N LYS A 222 -12.89 19.06 -10.05
CA LYS A 222 -12.57 20.39 -10.62
C LYS A 222 -11.22 20.41 -11.34
N TYR A 223 -10.26 19.61 -10.92
CA TYR A 223 -8.95 19.53 -11.55
C TYR A 223 -8.99 18.85 -12.92
N PHE A 224 -9.94 17.93 -13.10
CA PHE A 224 -10.15 17.21 -14.36
C PHE A 224 -11.15 17.89 -15.30
N LEU A 225 -11.92 18.87 -14.83
CA LEU A 225 -12.92 19.59 -15.62
C LEU A 225 -12.45 20.96 -16.15
N LYS A 226 -11.28 21.45 -15.77
CA LYS A 226 -10.75 22.78 -16.14
C LYS A 226 -10.23 22.85 -17.59
N GLN A 227 -10.78 22.12 -18.54
CA GLN A 227 -10.26 22.11 -19.93
C GLN A 227 -11.15 22.74 -21.00
N ASP A 228 -12.23 23.43 -20.68
CA ASP A 228 -13.10 24.01 -21.72
C ASP A 228 -12.91 25.51 -21.93
N ASN A 229 -11.75 26.11 -21.60
CA ASN A 229 -11.49 27.50 -21.91
C ASN A 229 -10.01 27.74 -22.27
N LEU A 230 -9.61 27.34 -23.48
CA LEU A 230 -8.53 27.99 -24.24
C LEU A 230 -8.76 27.77 -25.74
#